data_0efa3ea7ba62c6c58e5afa52278d7bd1
#
_entry.id   0efa3ea7ba62c6c58e5afa52278d7bd1
#
_cell.length_a   1.000
_cell.length_b   1.000
_cell.length_c   1.000
_cell.angle_alpha   90.00
_cell.angle_beta   90.00
_cell.angle_gamma   90.00
#
_symmetry.space_group_name_H-M   'P 1'
#
loop_
_entity.id
_entity.type
_entity.pdbx_description
1 polymer ?
#
loop_
_entity_poly.entity_id
_entity_poly.type
_entity_poly.pdbx_seq_one_letter_code
_entity_poly.pdbx_strand_id
1 'polypeptide(L)'
;EETRKMHIVYADFLRDHLAIPVIPGEKTENERFPGADMTLTVEAMVQDKKAIQAGTSHFLGQNFSKAQDISFTGREGTVEHAWTTSWGVSTRLIGTLIMAHSDDDGLVLPPRVATQQIVIIPVTPKEDTREAVLESCQALAETLRQKSFHGEALRVHVDTRDLQGGAKKWEWVKKGAPIRIEIGPRDVESRKVCLQRRDQAPNEKAFVDKEEFLRHATDILQQIHDSLLVRASTFRDENVRECDSLDDFHAHWAQDNPGWLLTPWAGDNAQEESLSKKHKITIRCLPLDKQDGDEAPCLLTGTPTRARALWGRSY
;
A
#
# COMPACT_ATOMS: atom_id res chain seq x y z
N GLU A 1 -9.31 -23.43 0.33
CA GLU A 1 -8.65 -23.05 -0.92
C GLU A 1 -8.95 -21.59 -1.25
N GLU A 2 -10.21 -21.20 -1.45
CA GLU A 2 -10.64 -19.85 -1.86
C GLU A 2 -10.15 -18.76 -0.89
N THR A 3 -10.24 -18.99 0.42
CA THR A 3 -9.75 -18.07 1.45
C THR A 3 -8.27 -17.73 1.27
N ARG A 4 -7.43 -18.72 0.99
CA ARG A 4 -5.99 -18.52 0.76
C ARG A 4 -5.71 -17.83 -0.57
N LYS A 5 -6.46 -18.16 -1.61
CA LYS A 5 -6.36 -17.52 -2.92
C LYS A 5 -6.64 -16.02 -2.82
N MET A 6 -7.74 -15.64 -2.18
CA MET A 6 -8.11 -14.23 -2.02
C MET A 6 -7.15 -13.46 -1.12
N HIS A 7 -6.57 -14.11 -0.12
CA HIS A 7 -5.52 -13.52 0.70
C HIS A 7 -4.27 -13.14 -0.13
N ILE A 8 -3.84 -14.02 -1.05
CA ILE A 8 -2.73 -13.73 -1.97
C ILE A 8 -3.10 -12.57 -2.92
N VAL A 9 -4.32 -12.58 -3.48
CA VAL A 9 -4.81 -11.49 -4.35
C VAL A 9 -4.72 -10.13 -3.64
N TYR A 10 -5.03 -10.06 -2.34
CA TYR A 10 -4.90 -8.81 -1.60
C TYR A 10 -3.46 -8.39 -1.36
N ALA A 11 -2.58 -9.33 -1.03
CA ALA A 11 -1.17 -9.04 -0.87
C ALA A 11 -0.55 -8.52 -2.18
N ASP A 12 -0.87 -9.16 -3.29
CA ASP A 12 -0.43 -8.74 -4.63
C ASP A 12 -1.01 -7.37 -5.02
N PHE A 13 -2.30 -7.15 -4.77
CA PHE A 13 -2.94 -5.85 -5.05
C PHE A 13 -2.27 -4.70 -4.27
N LEU A 14 -2.00 -4.90 -2.98
CA LEU A 14 -1.33 -3.89 -2.16
C LEU A 14 0.09 -3.60 -2.65
N ARG A 15 0.86 -4.63 -2.98
CA ARG A 15 2.20 -4.50 -3.54
C ARG A 15 2.20 -3.85 -4.93
N ASP A 16 1.43 -4.44 -5.86
CA ASP A 16 1.55 -4.14 -7.29
C ASP A 16 0.78 -2.89 -7.72
N HIS A 17 -0.28 -2.50 -6.99
CA HIS A 17 -1.06 -1.32 -7.31
C HIS A 17 -0.83 -0.16 -6.35
N LEU A 18 -0.71 -0.45 -5.04
CA LEU A 18 -0.60 0.57 -4.01
C LEU A 18 0.84 0.81 -3.52
N ALA A 19 1.81 0.02 -3.99
CA ALA A 19 3.20 0.05 -3.53
C ALA A 19 3.32 -0.08 -1.99
N ILE A 20 2.41 -0.81 -1.35
CA ILE A 20 2.36 -1.01 0.10
C ILE A 20 2.83 -2.44 0.42
N PRO A 21 3.96 -2.59 1.11
CA PRO A 21 4.40 -3.89 1.60
C PRO A 21 3.54 -4.33 2.77
N VAL A 22 3.13 -5.60 2.78
CA VAL A 22 2.30 -6.16 3.84
C VAL A 22 2.95 -7.38 4.48
N ILE A 23 2.54 -7.69 5.72
CA ILE A 23 2.86 -8.95 6.38
C ILE A 23 1.61 -9.82 6.33
N PRO A 24 1.64 -10.91 5.54
CA PRO A 24 0.55 -11.88 5.50
C PRO A 24 0.57 -12.78 6.73
N GLY A 25 -0.59 -12.98 7.35
CA GLY A 25 -0.69 -13.77 8.57
C GLY A 25 -2.08 -14.32 8.85
N GLU A 26 -2.18 -15.15 9.89
CA GLU A 26 -3.43 -15.64 10.44
C GLU A 26 -3.78 -14.88 11.73
N LYS A 27 -5.05 -14.56 11.92
CA LYS A 27 -5.54 -13.94 13.17
C LYS A 27 -5.61 -14.98 14.29
N THR A 28 -5.25 -14.57 15.50
CA THR A 28 -5.55 -15.34 16.72
C THR A 28 -7.05 -15.48 16.90
N GLU A 29 -7.47 -16.35 17.77
CA GLU A 29 -8.88 -16.56 18.07
C GLU A 29 -9.55 -15.27 18.59
N ASN A 30 -8.86 -14.48 19.42
CA ASN A 30 -9.36 -13.19 19.93
C ASN A 30 -9.55 -12.13 18.83
N GLU A 31 -8.70 -12.13 17.83
CA GLU A 31 -8.71 -11.15 16.74
C GLU A 31 -9.44 -11.66 15.48
N ARG A 32 -9.91 -12.90 15.50
CA ARG A 32 -10.63 -13.55 14.40
C ARG A 32 -12.01 -12.93 14.23
N PHE A 33 -12.49 -12.90 12.98
CA PHE A 33 -13.86 -12.51 12.71
C PHE A 33 -14.84 -13.47 13.43
N PRO A 34 -15.82 -12.95 14.21
CA PRO A 34 -16.77 -13.79 14.95
C PRO A 34 -17.51 -14.75 14.03
N GLY A 35 -17.43 -16.04 14.33
CA GLY A 35 -18.04 -17.11 13.54
C GLY A 35 -17.20 -17.63 12.38
N ALA A 36 -15.98 -17.14 12.19
CA ALA A 36 -15.04 -17.74 11.25
C ALA A 36 -14.21 -18.84 11.94
N ASP A 37 -13.96 -19.95 11.24
CA ASP A 37 -13.02 -20.99 11.69
C ASP A 37 -11.57 -20.56 11.51
N MET A 38 -11.29 -19.72 10.49
CA MET A 38 -9.98 -19.15 10.20
C MET A 38 -10.13 -17.75 9.57
N THR A 39 -9.27 -16.83 9.95
CA THR A 39 -9.16 -15.50 9.34
C THR A 39 -7.72 -15.24 8.92
N LEU A 40 -7.50 -15.08 7.63
CA LEU A 40 -6.24 -14.59 7.08
C LEU A 40 -6.29 -13.06 6.92
N THR A 41 -5.17 -12.40 7.18
CA THR A 41 -5.04 -10.94 7.13
C THR A 41 -3.79 -10.52 6.40
N VAL A 42 -3.80 -9.32 5.84
CA VAL A 42 -2.61 -8.61 5.37
C VAL A 42 -2.47 -7.33 6.19
N GLU A 43 -1.37 -7.22 6.93
CA GLU A 43 -1.11 -6.11 7.85
C GLU A 43 -0.10 -5.15 7.23
N ALA A 44 -0.45 -3.86 7.18
CA ALA A 44 0.39 -2.79 6.67
C ALA A 44 0.88 -1.88 7.81
N MET A 45 2.13 -1.45 7.76
CA MET A 45 2.67 -0.39 8.62
C MET A 45 2.57 0.95 7.89
N VAL A 46 2.09 1.98 8.57
CA VAL A 46 2.06 3.35 8.07
C VAL A 46 3.11 4.24 8.76
N GLN A 47 3.30 5.45 8.29
CA GLN A 47 4.45 6.30 8.65
C GLN A 47 4.55 6.62 10.15
N ASP A 48 3.47 6.54 10.92
CA ASP A 48 3.49 6.67 12.38
C ASP A 48 3.71 5.32 13.09
N LYS A 49 4.15 4.28 12.38
CA LYS A 49 4.47 2.93 12.86
C LYS A 49 3.27 2.14 13.38
N LYS A 50 2.04 2.66 13.24
CA LYS A 50 0.85 1.90 13.58
C LYS A 50 0.48 0.90 12.50
N ALA A 51 -0.27 -0.12 12.91
CA ALA A 51 -0.77 -1.15 12.04
C ALA A 51 -2.14 -0.82 11.45
N ILE A 52 -2.32 -1.16 10.20
CA ILE A 52 -3.62 -1.16 9.54
C ILE A 52 -3.87 -2.56 8.97
N GLN A 53 -5.00 -3.14 9.35
CA GLN A 53 -5.55 -4.32 8.68
C GLN A 53 -6.02 -3.91 7.29
N ALA A 54 -5.21 -4.22 6.28
CA ALA A 54 -5.44 -3.75 4.91
C ALA A 54 -6.40 -4.66 4.11
N GLY A 55 -6.59 -5.90 4.56
CA GLY A 55 -7.56 -6.82 3.97
C GLY A 55 -7.67 -8.10 4.77
N THR A 56 -8.81 -8.76 4.70
CA THR A 56 -9.07 -10.05 5.36
C THR A 56 -9.79 -11.02 4.45
N SER A 57 -9.50 -12.29 4.66
CA SER A 57 -10.17 -13.41 4.01
C SER A 57 -10.52 -14.45 5.06
N HIS A 58 -11.81 -14.76 5.18
CA HIS A 58 -12.37 -15.61 6.22
C HIS A 58 -12.82 -16.96 5.65
N PHE A 59 -12.46 -18.03 6.32
CA PHE A 59 -13.09 -19.32 6.16
C PHE A 59 -14.16 -19.45 7.23
N LEU A 60 -15.42 -19.46 6.84
CA LEU A 60 -16.58 -19.44 7.73
C LEU A 60 -17.08 -20.87 8.05
N GLY A 61 -16.45 -21.89 7.46
CA GLY A 61 -16.93 -23.25 7.58
C GLY A 61 -18.38 -23.36 7.15
N GLN A 62 -19.22 -24.01 7.97
CA GLN A 62 -20.66 -24.09 7.79
C GLN A 62 -21.44 -23.29 8.86
N ASN A 63 -20.76 -22.43 9.64
CA ASN A 63 -21.39 -21.75 10.77
C ASN A 63 -22.54 -20.85 10.34
N PHE A 64 -22.31 -20.02 9.33
CA PHE A 64 -23.34 -19.12 8.82
C PHE A 64 -24.37 -19.83 7.97
N SER A 65 -23.98 -20.83 7.18
CA SER A 65 -24.93 -21.58 6.34
C SER A 65 -25.91 -22.38 7.18
N LYS A 66 -25.46 -22.98 8.29
CA LYS A 66 -26.36 -23.65 9.25
C LYS A 66 -27.28 -22.67 9.96
N ALA A 67 -26.75 -21.52 10.40
CA ALA A 67 -27.57 -20.50 11.07
C ALA A 67 -28.63 -19.87 10.17
N GLN A 68 -28.39 -19.82 8.86
CA GLN A 68 -29.26 -19.19 7.86
C GLN A 68 -29.98 -20.21 6.95
N ASP A 69 -29.83 -21.51 7.25
CA ASP A 69 -30.38 -22.63 6.48
C ASP A 69 -30.04 -22.59 4.98
N ILE A 70 -28.79 -22.21 4.67
CA ILE A 70 -28.28 -22.23 3.31
C ILE A 70 -27.79 -23.64 2.97
N SER A 71 -28.62 -24.38 2.25
CA SER A 71 -28.37 -25.77 1.86
C SER A 71 -28.47 -25.97 0.35
N PHE A 72 -27.90 -27.08 -0.12
CA PHE A 72 -27.95 -27.48 -1.52
C PHE A 72 -28.02 -29.01 -1.61
N THR A 73 -28.48 -29.54 -2.75
CA THR A 73 -28.44 -30.96 -3.01
C THR A 73 -27.06 -31.33 -3.58
N GLY A 74 -26.32 -32.14 -2.84
CA GLY A 74 -25.01 -32.65 -3.23
C GLY A 74 -25.09 -33.63 -4.40
N ARG A 75 -23.93 -34.06 -4.89
CA ARG A 75 -23.83 -34.96 -6.06
C ARG A 75 -24.49 -36.32 -5.85
N GLU A 76 -24.58 -36.76 -4.60
CA GLU A 76 -25.19 -38.04 -4.21
C GLU A 76 -26.67 -37.92 -3.85
N GLY A 77 -27.28 -36.73 -4.09
CA GLY A 77 -28.70 -36.48 -3.79
C GLY A 77 -28.99 -36.15 -2.32
N THR A 78 -27.98 -36.04 -1.48
CA THR A 78 -28.08 -35.63 -0.05
C THR A 78 -28.18 -34.12 0.07
N VAL A 79 -28.96 -33.63 1.02
CA VAL A 79 -29.02 -32.21 1.37
C VAL A 79 -27.84 -31.87 2.31
N GLU A 80 -27.05 -30.90 1.91
CA GLU A 80 -25.85 -30.47 2.62
C GLU A 80 -25.86 -28.96 2.85
N HIS A 81 -25.33 -28.50 3.99
CA HIS A 81 -25.08 -27.07 4.19
C HIS A 81 -23.83 -26.61 3.44
N ALA A 82 -23.90 -25.42 2.86
CA ALA A 82 -22.78 -24.86 2.09
C ALA A 82 -21.58 -24.54 2.97
N TRP A 83 -20.39 -24.86 2.48
CA TRP A 83 -19.13 -24.30 3.00
C TRP A 83 -18.95 -22.90 2.45
N THR A 84 -18.68 -21.94 3.34
CA THR A 84 -18.69 -20.53 2.95
C THR A 84 -17.38 -19.83 3.27
N THR A 85 -17.06 -18.84 2.47
CA THR A 85 -15.96 -17.92 2.69
C THR A 85 -16.46 -16.48 2.58
N SER A 86 -15.80 -15.57 3.27
CA SER A 86 -16.05 -14.14 3.14
C SER A 86 -14.72 -13.40 3.01
N TRP A 87 -14.61 -12.51 2.07
CA TRP A 87 -13.39 -11.77 1.83
C TRP A 87 -13.72 -10.38 1.30
N GLY A 88 -12.89 -9.39 1.65
CA GLY A 88 -13.13 -8.01 1.26
C GLY A 88 -12.02 -7.06 1.64
N VAL A 89 -12.00 -5.96 0.91
CA VAL A 89 -11.27 -4.74 1.22
C VAL A 89 -12.25 -3.59 1.27
N SER A 90 -11.92 -2.52 1.99
CA SER A 90 -12.82 -1.38 2.13
C SER A 90 -12.14 -0.07 1.73
N THR A 91 -12.88 1.02 1.76
CA THR A 91 -12.36 2.38 1.56
C THR A 91 -11.26 2.77 2.56
N ARG A 92 -11.03 1.97 3.61
CA ARG A 92 -9.86 2.08 4.50
C ARG A 92 -8.56 2.10 3.71
N LEU A 93 -8.47 1.41 2.57
CA LEU A 93 -7.28 1.39 1.73
C LEU A 93 -6.90 2.75 1.16
N ILE A 94 -7.86 3.67 0.97
CA ILE A 94 -7.59 5.05 0.56
C ILE A 94 -6.80 5.76 1.67
N GLY A 95 -7.27 5.64 2.92
CA GLY A 95 -6.54 6.15 4.09
C GLY A 95 -5.17 5.51 4.27
N THR A 96 -5.08 4.19 4.10
CA THR A 96 -3.81 3.46 4.17
C THR A 96 -2.80 3.97 3.15
N LEU A 97 -3.23 4.18 1.90
CA LEU A 97 -2.39 4.73 0.83
C LEU A 97 -1.85 6.12 1.18
N ILE A 98 -2.72 6.99 1.69
CA ILE A 98 -2.34 8.35 2.11
C ILE A 98 -1.32 8.27 3.26
N MET A 99 -1.62 7.51 4.31
CA MET A 99 -0.75 7.38 5.48
C MET A 99 0.57 6.65 5.20
N ALA A 100 0.63 5.82 4.15
CA ALA A 100 1.86 5.12 3.76
C ALA A 100 2.82 5.98 2.95
N HIS A 101 2.32 6.85 2.05
CA HIS A 101 3.16 7.48 1.04
C HIS A 101 3.13 9.01 1.05
N SER A 102 2.02 9.63 1.45
CA SER A 102 1.84 11.09 1.35
C SER A 102 2.71 11.85 2.35
N ASP A 103 2.97 13.11 2.05
CA ASP A 103 3.76 14.04 2.84
C ASP A 103 2.97 15.32 3.14
N ASP A 104 3.61 16.31 3.77
CA ASP A 104 3.00 17.59 4.14
C ASP A 104 2.61 18.45 2.91
N ASP A 105 3.18 18.17 1.75
CA ASP A 105 2.86 18.84 0.49
C ASP A 105 1.61 18.28 -0.20
N GLY A 106 1.14 17.11 0.20
CA GLY A 106 -0.06 16.46 -0.33
C GLY A 106 0.10 14.99 -0.68
N LEU A 107 -0.72 14.51 -1.61
CA LEU A 107 -0.71 13.10 -2.01
C LEU A 107 0.59 12.72 -2.72
N VAL A 108 1.05 11.51 -2.46
CA VAL A 108 2.07 10.80 -3.25
C VAL A 108 1.44 9.49 -3.72
N LEU A 109 1.10 9.42 -4.99
CA LEU A 109 0.35 8.30 -5.53
C LEU A 109 1.23 7.37 -6.36
N PRO A 110 1.14 6.04 -6.10
CA PRO A 110 1.69 5.06 -7.02
C PRO A 110 1.08 5.22 -8.41
N PRO A 111 1.89 5.12 -9.49
CA PRO A 111 1.43 5.42 -10.84
C PRO A 111 0.21 4.61 -11.30
N ARG A 112 0.04 3.37 -10.83
CA ARG A 112 -1.09 2.52 -11.25
C ARG A 112 -2.45 3.06 -10.78
N VAL A 113 -2.49 3.77 -9.65
CA VAL A 113 -3.72 4.31 -9.05
C VAL A 113 -3.86 5.82 -9.19
N ALA A 114 -2.85 6.52 -9.68
CA ALA A 114 -2.91 7.95 -9.92
C ALA A 114 -3.96 8.29 -10.99
N THR A 115 -4.84 9.25 -10.74
CA THR A 115 -5.86 9.70 -11.71
C THR A 115 -5.23 10.28 -12.97
N GLN A 116 -4.11 10.99 -12.82
CA GLN A 116 -3.25 11.46 -13.89
C GLN A 116 -1.82 10.99 -13.61
N GLN A 117 -1.24 10.20 -14.51
CA GLN A 117 0.12 9.68 -14.36
C GLN A 117 1.16 10.71 -14.75
N ILE A 118 0.86 11.48 -15.79
CA ILE A 118 1.72 12.53 -16.33
C ILE A 118 0.88 13.80 -16.51
N VAL A 119 1.37 14.89 -15.94
CA VAL A 119 0.76 16.22 -16.13
C VAL A 119 1.75 17.12 -16.84
N ILE A 120 1.33 17.72 -17.94
CA ILE A 120 2.11 18.67 -18.72
C ILE A 120 1.60 20.08 -18.42
N ILE A 121 2.48 20.95 -17.99
CA ILE A 121 2.19 22.34 -17.59
C ILE A 121 2.85 23.27 -18.62
N PRO A 122 2.08 23.88 -19.54
CA PRO A 122 2.60 24.90 -20.43
C PRO A 122 3.05 26.14 -19.65
N VAL A 123 4.27 26.62 -19.92
CA VAL A 123 4.83 27.85 -19.37
C VAL A 123 4.83 28.91 -20.47
N THR A 124 3.82 29.78 -20.45
CA THR A 124 3.58 30.77 -21.53
C THR A 124 3.71 32.21 -21.01
N PRO A 125 4.94 32.70 -20.81
CA PRO A 125 5.16 34.04 -20.25
C PRO A 125 4.80 35.20 -21.21
N LYS A 126 4.71 34.88 -22.49
CA LYS A 126 4.40 35.86 -23.56
C LYS A 126 3.38 35.27 -24.53
N GLU A 127 2.53 36.12 -25.08
CA GLU A 127 1.49 35.73 -26.03
C GLU A 127 2.04 35.21 -27.36
N ASP A 128 3.11 35.83 -27.86
CA ASP A 128 3.76 35.50 -29.15
C ASP A 128 4.30 34.05 -29.21
N THR A 129 4.64 33.44 -28.05
CA THR A 129 5.15 32.07 -27.97
C THR A 129 4.13 31.07 -27.47
N ARG A 130 2.94 31.54 -27.09
CA ARG A 130 1.90 30.71 -26.44
C ARG A 130 1.43 29.56 -27.32
N GLU A 131 1.09 29.84 -28.56
CA GLU A 131 0.56 28.85 -29.50
C GLU A 131 1.56 27.71 -29.73
N ALA A 132 2.81 28.01 -30.02
CA ALA A 132 3.87 27.02 -30.25
C ALA A 132 4.11 26.14 -29.01
N VAL A 133 4.06 26.71 -27.80
CA VAL A 133 4.19 25.94 -26.55
C VAL A 133 3.00 25.02 -26.37
N LEU A 134 1.77 25.49 -26.57
CA LEU A 134 0.55 24.67 -26.42
C LEU A 134 0.52 23.53 -27.44
N GLU A 135 0.87 23.78 -28.70
CA GLU A 135 0.98 22.75 -29.75
C GLU A 135 2.01 21.68 -29.35
N SER A 136 3.20 22.10 -28.87
CA SER A 136 4.23 21.15 -28.39
C SER A 136 3.75 20.29 -27.22
N CYS A 137 3.03 20.88 -26.27
CA CYS A 137 2.45 20.18 -25.15
C CYS A 137 1.38 19.16 -25.59
N GLN A 138 0.49 19.52 -26.49
CA GLN A 138 -0.55 18.66 -27.04
C GLN A 138 0.05 17.48 -27.82
N ALA A 139 1.00 17.76 -28.72
CA ALA A 139 1.68 16.71 -29.49
C ALA A 139 2.41 15.70 -28.57
N LEU A 140 3.06 16.18 -27.51
CA LEU A 140 3.67 15.31 -26.50
C LEU A 140 2.62 14.46 -25.79
N ALA A 141 1.51 15.05 -25.36
CA ALA A 141 0.42 14.34 -24.69
C ALA A 141 -0.20 13.27 -25.57
N GLU A 142 -0.45 13.55 -26.84
CA GLU A 142 -1.01 12.60 -27.80
C GLU A 142 -0.08 11.39 -27.99
N THR A 143 1.22 11.62 -28.15
CA THR A 143 2.20 10.55 -28.28
C THR A 143 2.27 9.69 -27.00
N LEU A 144 2.22 10.29 -25.82
CA LEU A 144 2.21 9.58 -24.55
C LEU A 144 0.95 8.75 -24.36
N ARG A 145 -0.23 9.23 -24.74
CA ARG A 145 -1.51 8.51 -24.64
C ARG A 145 -1.57 7.26 -25.52
N GLN A 146 -0.71 7.15 -26.53
CA GLN A 146 -0.58 5.94 -27.35
C GLN A 146 0.26 4.85 -26.67
N LYS A 147 0.95 5.17 -25.58
CA LYS A 147 1.72 4.21 -24.80
C LYS A 147 0.83 3.52 -23.75
N SER A 148 1.22 2.32 -23.37
CA SER A 148 0.54 1.59 -22.29
C SER A 148 1.48 1.35 -21.11
N PHE A 149 0.91 1.38 -19.90
CA PHE A 149 1.56 1.03 -18.66
C PHE A 149 0.73 -0.03 -17.95
N HIS A 150 1.29 -1.23 -17.75
CA HIS A 150 0.57 -2.40 -17.24
C HIS A 150 -0.73 -2.73 -17.99
N GLY A 151 -0.72 -2.58 -19.32
CA GLY A 151 -1.88 -2.92 -20.18
C GLY A 151 -2.94 -1.82 -20.31
N GLU A 152 -2.80 -0.70 -19.61
CA GLU A 152 -3.70 0.45 -19.70
C GLU A 152 -3.03 1.62 -20.43
N ALA A 153 -3.80 2.39 -21.22
CA ALA A 153 -3.30 3.61 -21.85
C ALA A 153 -2.86 4.63 -20.80
N LEU A 154 -1.78 5.37 -21.06
CA LEU A 154 -1.30 6.39 -20.12
C LEU A 154 -2.33 7.49 -19.91
N ARG A 155 -2.59 7.83 -18.66
CA ARG A 155 -3.44 8.96 -18.25
C ARG A 155 -2.62 10.23 -18.21
N VAL A 156 -2.73 11.01 -19.30
CA VAL A 156 -1.95 12.24 -19.52
C VAL A 156 -2.86 13.46 -19.61
N HIS A 157 -2.56 14.47 -18.80
CA HIS A 157 -3.30 15.73 -18.77
C HIS A 157 -2.41 16.90 -19.17
N VAL A 158 -2.90 17.80 -20.04
CA VAL A 158 -2.29 19.10 -20.33
C VAL A 158 -3.08 20.19 -19.61
N ASP A 159 -2.45 20.89 -18.68
CA ASP A 159 -3.11 21.93 -17.89
C ASP A 159 -3.09 23.27 -18.61
N THR A 160 -4.11 23.47 -19.46
CA THR A 160 -4.28 24.69 -20.26
C THR A 160 -5.00 25.83 -19.56
N ARG A 161 -5.37 25.65 -18.27
CA ARG A 161 -6.08 26.70 -17.51
C ARG A 161 -5.29 28.00 -17.49
N ASP A 162 -5.99 29.13 -17.46
CA ASP A 162 -5.39 30.45 -17.31
C ASP A 162 -5.07 30.76 -15.83
N LEU A 163 -4.00 30.14 -15.35
CA LEU A 163 -3.46 30.28 -13.99
C LEU A 163 -1.94 30.44 -14.05
N GLN A 164 -1.39 31.10 -13.05
CA GLN A 164 0.07 31.19 -12.91
C GLN A 164 0.69 29.78 -12.80
N GLY A 165 1.82 29.57 -13.47
CA GLY A 165 2.51 28.26 -13.53
C GLY A 165 2.80 27.68 -12.15
N GLY A 166 3.19 28.50 -11.17
CA GLY A 166 3.40 28.08 -9.79
C GLY A 166 2.14 27.53 -9.11
N ALA A 167 0.98 28.16 -9.36
CA ALA A 167 -0.30 27.69 -8.80
C ALA A 167 -0.72 26.34 -9.41
N LYS A 168 -0.60 26.20 -10.74
CA LYS A 168 -0.84 24.91 -11.43
C LYS A 168 0.06 23.81 -10.88
N LYS A 169 1.37 24.07 -10.82
CA LYS A 169 2.35 23.12 -10.29
C LYS A 169 1.99 22.64 -8.89
N TRP A 170 1.69 23.58 -7.99
CA TRP A 170 1.36 23.29 -6.61
C TRP A 170 0.07 22.46 -6.47
N GLU A 171 -0.94 22.76 -7.28
CA GLU A 171 -2.17 21.97 -7.29
C GLU A 171 -1.91 20.50 -7.68
N TRP A 172 -1.06 20.26 -8.69
CA TRP A 172 -0.72 18.90 -9.11
C TRP A 172 0.23 18.17 -8.13
N VAL A 173 1.03 18.92 -7.36
CA VAL A 173 1.75 18.35 -6.20
C VAL A 173 0.76 17.82 -5.18
N LYS A 174 -0.20 18.66 -4.76
CA LYS A 174 -1.23 18.25 -3.80
C LYS A 174 -2.06 17.04 -4.27
N LYS A 175 -2.36 16.97 -5.56
CA LYS A 175 -3.10 15.87 -6.18
C LYS A 175 -2.26 14.60 -6.38
N GLY A 176 -0.96 14.64 -6.11
CA GLY A 176 -0.07 13.48 -6.17
C GLY A 176 0.23 12.98 -7.58
N ALA A 177 0.24 13.85 -8.60
CA ALA A 177 0.60 13.45 -9.96
C ALA A 177 2.04 12.91 -9.99
N PRO A 178 2.27 11.63 -10.37
CA PRO A 178 3.60 11.00 -10.30
C PRO A 178 4.67 11.76 -11.11
N ILE A 179 4.31 12.17 -12.32
CA ILE A 179 5.21 12.94 -13.21
C ILE A 179 4.56 14.28 -13.53
N ARG A 180 5.32 15.34 -13.35
CA ARG A 180 4.99 16.69 -13.84
C ARG A 180 6.06 17.14 -14.82
N ILE A 181 5.62 17.72 -15.94
CA ILE A 181 6.46 18.24 -17.00
C ILE A 181 6.12 19.70 -17.20
N GLU A 182 7.11 20.58 -17.12
CA GLU A 182 7.00 21.97 -17.52
C GLU A 182 7.61 22.12 -18.91
N ILE A 183 6.94 22.85 -19.82
CA ILE A 183 7.43 23.18 -21.16
C ILE A 183 7.22 24.64 -21.40
N GLY A 184 8.31 25.38 -21.63
CA GLY A 184 8.33 26.79 -22.04
C GLY A 184 8.95 26.97 -23.40
N PRO A 185 9.05 28.24 -23.90
CA PRO A 185 9.61 28.53 -25.23
C PRO A 185 11.04 27.99 -25.45
N ARG A 186 11.90 28.11 -24.45
CA ARG A 186 13.29 27.58 -24.51
C ARG A 186 13.34 26.07 -24.60
N ASP A 187 12.40 25.39 -23.94
CA ASP A 187 12.31 23.93 -23.96
C ASP A 187 11.84 23.43 -25.33
N VAL A 188 10.93 24.17 -25.98
CA VAL A 188 10.50 23.91 -27.36
C VAL A 188 11.68 24.06 -28.33
N GLU A 189 12.42 25.16 -28.25
CA GLU A 189 13.59 25.43 -29.09
C GLU A 189 14.68 24.37 -28.92
N SER A 190 14.97 23.98 -27.68
CA SER A 190 16.03 23.01 -27.37
C SER A 190 15.57 21.55 -27.44
N ARG A 191 14.30 21.27 -27.75
CA ARG A 191 13.66 19.95 -27.75
C ARG A 191 13.81 19.21 -26.42
N LYS A 192 13.73 19.92 -25.29
CA LYS A 192 13.82 19.37 -23.94
C LYS A 192 12.49 19.48 -23.23
N VAL A 193 12.37 18.76 -22.11
CA VAL A 193 11.29 18.88 -21.14
C VAL A 193 11.88 19.02 -19.75
N CYS A 194 11.26 19.82 -18.89
CA CYS A 194 11.61 19.91 -17.49
C CYS A 194 10.80 18.89 -16.70
N LEU A 195 11.41 17.76 -16.35
CA LEU A 195 10.81 16.62 -15.65
C LEU A 195 10.92 16.80 -14.13
N GLN A 196 9.85 16.53 -13.42
CA GLN A 196 9.79 16.44 -11.96
C GLN A 196 9.01 15.20 -11.55
N ARG A 197 9.52 14.45 -10.58
CA ARG A 197 8.89 13.27 -10.00
C ARG A 197 8.28 13.61 -8.63
N ARG A 198 7.16 13.00 -8.27
CA ARG A 198 6.50 13.25 -6.99
C ARG A 198 7.11 12.47 -5.83
N ASP A 199 7.84 11.41 -6.11
CA ASP A 199 8.57 10.60 -5.12
C ASP A 199 9.94 11.16 -4.72
N GLN A 200 10.36 12.27 -5.36
CA GLN A 200 11.62 12.99 -5.11
C GLN A 200 11.37 14.36 -4.44
N ALA A 201 12.45 15.00 -3.99
CA ALA A 201 12.36 16.30 -3.36
C ALA A 201 11.78 17.37 -4.33
N PRO A 202 10.96 18.33 -3.84
CA PRO A 202 10.23 19.28 -4.69
C PRO A 202 11.11 20.17 -5.58
N ASN A 203 12.38 20.35 -5.24
CA ASN A 203 13.36 21.14 -5.99
C ASN A 203 14.18 20.31 -6.99
N GLU A 204 14.05 18.99 -6.98
CA GLU A 204 14.69 18.12 -7.96
C GLU A 204 14.01 18.24 -9.33
N LYS A 205 14.76 18.77 -10.31
CA LYS A 205 14.33 18.97 -11.69
C LYS A 205 15.38 18.39 -12.62
N ALA A 206 14.94 17.64 -13.63
CA ALA A 206 15.79 17.13 -14.70
C ALA A 206 15.36 17.76 -16.04
N PHE A 207 16.32 18.29 -16.79
CA PHE A 207 16.09 18.73 -18.17
C PHE A 207 16.55 17.61 -19.10
N VAL A 208 15.58 16.88 -19.66
CA VAL A 208 15.82 15.71 -20.48
C VAL A 208 15.39 15.98 -21.94
N ASP A 209 16.02 15.29 -22.88
CA ASP A 209 15.59 15.32 -24.27
C ASP A 209 14.15 14.78 -24.40
N LYS A 210 13.32 15.43 -25.21
CA LYS A 210 11.91 15.07 -25.38
C LYS A 210 11.73 13.66 -25.91
N GLU A 211 12.54 13.25 -26.87
CA GLU A 211 12.46 11.90 -27.46
C GLU A 211 12.97 10.82 -26.48
N GLU A 212 13.99 11.15 -25.69
CA GLU A 212 14.48 10.29 -24.61
C GLU A 212 13.39 10.09 -23.54
N PHE A 213 12.76 11.19 -23.10
CA PHE A 213 11.62 11.09 -22.18
C PHE A 213 10.50 10.24 -22.76
N LEU A 214 10.13 10.44 -24.01
CA LEU A 214 9.11 9.65 -24.69
C LEU A 214 9.45 8.16 -24.70
N ARG A 215 10.71 7.78 -24.92
CA ARG A 215 11.12 6.37 -24.89
C ARG A 215 10.96 5.76 -23.50
N HIS A 216 11.30 6.48 -22.45
CA HIS A 216 11.43 5.97 -21.08
C HIS A 216 10.29 6.36 -20.12
N ALA A 217 9.23 7.00 -20.60
CA ALA A 217 8.14 7.50 -19.74
C ALA A 217 7.52 6.38 -18.86
N THR A 218 7.34 5.18 -19.41
CA THR A 218 6.82 4.03 -18.69
C THR A 218 7.81 3.46 -17.69
N ASP A 219 9.10 3.46 -18.03
CA ASP A 219 10.17 3.01 -17.12
C ASP A 219 10.29 3.94 -15.92
N ILE A 220 10.14 5.26 -16.14
CA ILE A 220 10.13 6.26 -15.06
C ILE A 220 8.93 6.04 -14.14
N LEU A 221 7.75 5.75 -14.68
CA LEU A 221 6.60 5.40 -13.85
C LEU A 221 6.84 4.13 -13.03
N GLN A 222 7.45 3.09 -13.62
CA GLN A 222 7.82 1.89 -12.87
C GLN A 222 8.83 2.21 -11.76
N GLN A 223 9.85 2.98 -12.04
CA GLN A 223 10.84 3.42 -11.05
C GLN A 223 10.20 4.18 -9.89
N ILE A 224 9.17 5.01 -10.14
CA ILE A 224 8.41 5.70 -9.08
C ILE A 224 7.69 4.68 -8.21
N HIS A 225 7.02 3.71 -8.81
CA HIS A 225 6.35 2.63 -8.07
C HIS A 225 7.34 1.86 -7.18
N ASP A 226 8.45 1.43 -7.76
CA ASP A 226 9.48 0.64 -7.06
C ASP A 226 10.13 1.44 -5.92
N SER A 227 10.39 2.74 -6.14
CA SER A 227 10.91 3.65 -5.12
C SER A 227 9.97 3.77 -3.91
N LEU A 228 8.66 3.90 -4.16
CA LEU A 228 7.66 3.96 -3.10
C LEU A 228 7.58 2.64 -2.32
N LEU A 229 7.59 1.51 -3.02
CA LEU A 229 7.55 0.18 -2.40
C LEU A 229 8.81 -0.08 -1.57
N VAL A 230 9.99 0.22 -2.10
CA VAL A 230 11.26 0.06 -1.37
C VAL A 230 11.29 0.94 -0.13
N ARG A 231 10.89 2.22 -0.24
CA ARG A 231 10.84 3.14 0.90
C ARG A 231 9.94 2.62 2.03
N ALA A 232 8.74 2.16 1.67
CA ALA A 232 7.79 1.63 2.64
C ALA A 232 8.26 0.29 3.23
N SER A 233 8.91 -0.57 2.43
CA SER A 233 9.48 -1.85 2.90
C SER A 233 10.63 -1.63 3.88
N THR A 234 11.56 -0.76 3.54
CA THR A 234 12.70 -0.41 4.42
C THR A 234 12.19 0.17 5.74
N PHE A 235 11.22 1.11 5.67
CA PHE A 235 10.63 1.68 6.88
C PHE A 235 9.97 0.63 7.77
N ARG A 236 9.21 -0.30 7.19
CA ARG A 236 8.62 -1.42 7.94
C ARG A 236 9.70 -2.29 8.60
N ASP A 237 10.69 -2.71 7.82
CA ASP A 237 11.70 -3.67 8.27
C ASP A 237 12.59 -3.09 9.38
N GLU A 238 12.89 -1.79 9.34
CA GLU A 238 13.59 -1.07 10.40
C GLU A 238 12.75 -0.89 11.67
N ASN A 239 11.43 -1.01 11.59
CA ASN A 239 10.50 -0.80 12.69
C ASN A 239 9.77 -2.07 13.16
N VAL A 240 10.20 -3.25 12.70
CA VAL A 240 9.83 -4.55 13.25
C VAL A 240 11.04 -5.15 13.97
N ARG A 241 10.90 -5.47 15.25
CA ARG A 241 11.98 -6.02 16.08
C ARG A 241 11.58 -7.38 16.63
N GLU A 242 12.53 -8.29 16.72
CA GLU A 242 12.38 -9.53 17.46
C GLU A 242 12.60 -9.27 18.96
N CYS A 243 11.85 -10.01 19.81
CA CYS A 243 11.91 -9.86 21.25
C CYS A 243 11.60 -11.20 21.92
N ASP A 244 12.55 -11.67 22.75
CA ASP A 244 12.47 -12.98 23.44
C ASP A 244 12.30 -12.85 24.95
N SER A 245 12.30 -11.62 25.49
CA SER A 245 12.25 -11.32 26.91
C SER A 245 11.00 -10.51 27.25
N LEU A 246 10.33 -10.87 28.36
CA LEU A 246 9.14 -10.15 28.82
C LEU A 246 9.49 -8.74 29.32
N ASP A 247 10.67 -8.55 29.89
CA ASP A 247 11.13 -7.24 30.35
C ASP A 247 11.37 -6.29 29.16
N ASP A 248 12.03 -6.78 28.10
CA ASP A 248 12.23 -6.02 26.87
C ASP A 248 10.90 -5.73 26.16
N PHE A 249 9.96 -6.68 26.19
CA PHE A 249 8.62 -6.45 25.67
C PHE A 249 7.92 -5.30 26.41
N HIS A 250 7.95 -5.30 27.73
CA HIS A 250 7.39 -4.21 28.54
C HIS A 250 8.10 -2.88 28.31
N ALA A 251 9.42 -2.88 28.23
CA ALA A 251 10.23 -1.70 27.98
C ALA A 251 9.96 -1.09 26.57
N HIS A 252 9.76 -1.95 25.56
CA HIS A 252 9.43 -1.50 24.21
C HIS A 252 8.08 -0.75 24.20
N TRP A 253 7.03 -1.33 24.78
CA TRP A 253 5.70 -0.72 24.78
C TRP A 253 5.55 0.48 25.73
N ALA A 254 6.53 0.72 26.60
CA ALA A 254 6.61 1.94 27.41
C ALA A 254 7.10 3.16 26.62
N GLN A 255 7.71 2.94 25.45
CA GLN A 255 8.18 4.02 24.59
C GLN A 255 7.01 4.66 23.82
N ASP A 256 7.22 5.90 23.39
CA ASP A 256 6.31 6.55 22.47
C ASP A 256 6.56 6.01 21.04
N ASN A 257 5.51 5.50 20.41
CA ASN A 257 5.52 5.06 19.02
C ASN A 257 6.64 4.07 18.62
N PRO A 258 6.81 2.94 19.33
CA PRO A 258 8.02 2.10 19.24
C PRO A 258 8.12 1.21 17.99
N GLY A 259 7.06 1.09 17.19
CA GLY A 259 6.98 0.12 16.07
C GLY A 259 6.36 -1.20 16.50
N TRP A 260 6.70 -2.29 15.80
CA TRP A 260 6.13 -3.61 16.03
C TRP A 260 7.13 -4.57 16.66
N LEU A 261 6.61 -5.56 17.40
CA LEU A 261 7.41 -6.67 17.93
C LEU A 261 6.99 -8.00 17.36
N LEU A 262 7.95 -8.83 17.00
CA LEU A 262 7.80 -10.23 16.68
C LEU A 262 8.31 -11.07 17.86
N THR A 263 7.46 -11.91 18.45
CA THR A 263 7.80 -12.68 19.66
C THR A 263 7.47 -14.16 19.50
N PRO A 264 8.21 -15.08 20.16
CA PRO A 264 7.77 -16.44 20.34
C PRO A 264 6.44 -16.47 21.09
N TRP A 265 5.45 -17.22 20.57
CA TRP A 265 4.09 -17.20 21.11
C TRP A 265 3.47 -18.59 21.19
N ALA A 266 3.06 -18.99 22.39
CA ALA A 266 2.23 -20.16 22.68
C ALA A 266 1.26 -19.83 23.82
N GLY A 267 0.85 -18.56 23.94
CA GLY A 267 -0.11 -18.11 24.94
C GLY A 267 -1.55 -18.43 24.54
N ASP A 268 -2.43 -18.39 25.51
CA ASP A 268 -3.87 -18.52 25.34
C ASP A 268 -4.57 -17.15 25.18
N ASN A 269 -5.88 -17.20 24.95
CA ASN A 269 -6.71 -16.02 24.75
C ASN A 269 -6.71 -15.04 25.94
N ALA A 270 -6.66 -15.56 27.18
CA ALA A 270 -6.65 -14.72 28.39
C ALA A 270 -5.32 -13.98 28.56
N GLN A 271 -4.22 -14.66 28.25
CA GLN A 271 -2.88 -14.09 28.27
C GLN A 271 -2.69 -13.00 27.20
N GLU A 272 -3.19 -13.24 25.98
CA GLU A 272 -3.24 -12.26 24.91
C GLU A 272 -4.02 -11.01 25.33
N GLU A 273 -5.23 -11.19 25.86
CA GLU A 273 -6.09 -10.11 26.31
C GLU A 273 -5.45 -9.28 27.43
N SER A 274 -4.77 -9.94 28.37
CA SER A 274 -4.06 -9.28 29.47
C SER A 274 -2.96 -8.33 28.96
N LEU A 275 -2.10 -8.81 28.03
CA LEU A 275 -1.06 -7.97 27.44
C LEU A 275 -1.64 -6.86 26.58
N SER A 276 -2.67 -7.17 25.80
CA SER A 276 -3.35 -6.21 24.93
C SER A 276 -3.93 -5.04 25.71
N LYS A 277 -4.63 -5.33 26.80
CA LYS A 277 -5.20 -4.29 27.70
C LYS A 277 -4.12 -3.46 28.39
N LYS A 278 -3.06 -4.13 28.89
CA LYS A 278 -1.98 -3.48 29.63
C LYS A 278 -1.22 -2.46 28.76
N HIS A 279 -0.94 -2.80 27.51
CA HIS A 279 -0.07 -1.99 26.63
C HIS A 279 -0.82 -1.27 25.50
N LYS A 280 -2.15 -1.47 25.38
CA LYS A 280 -2.97 -0.93 24.28
C LYS A 280 -2.44 -1.35 22.90
N ILE A 281 -2.21 -2.65 22.74
CA ILE A 281 -1.70 -3.31 21.55
C ILE A 281 -2.59 -4.50 21.22
N THR A 282 -2.40 -5.10 20.04
CA THR A 282 -3.00 -6.40 19.70
C THR A 282 -1.98 -7.29 18.99
N ILE A 283 -2.19 -8.60 19.01
CA ILE A 283 -1.53 -9.49 18.06
C ILE A 283 -2.13 -9.18 16.68
N ARG A 284 -1.34 -8.55 15.83
CA ARG A 284 -1.78 -8.20 14.47
C ARG A 284 -2.06 -9.45 13.64
N CYS A 285 -1.12 -10.38 13.71
CA CYS A 285 -1.25 -11.70 13.10
C CYS A 285 -0.17 -12.66 13.62
N LEU A 286 -0.33 -13.93 13.29
CA LEU A 286 0.72 -14.92 13.27
C LEU A 286 1.27 -14.95 11.84
N PRO A 287 2.45 -14.36 11.55
CA PRO A 287 2.98 -14.24 10.18
C PRO A 287 3.18 -15.62 9.56
N LEU A 288 2.70 -15.84 8.33
CA LEU A 288 2.71 -17.17 7.70
C LEU A 288 4.13 -17.70 7.42
N ASP A 289 5.06 -16.81 7.16
CA ASP A 289 6.47 -17.12 6.87
C ASP A 289 7.33 -17.33 8.13
N LYS A 290 6.76 -17.16 9.33
CA LYS A 290 7.45 -17.24 10.63
C LYS A 290 6.92 -18.33 11.56
N GLN A 291 6.12 -19.29 11.06
CA GLN A 291 5.52 -20.32 11.90
C GLN A 291 6.36 -21.60 11.98
N ASP A 292 7.30 -21.80 11.07
CA ASP A 292 8.18 -22.99 10.99
C ASP A 292 9.65 -22.66 11.31
N GLY A 293 9.90 -21.56 12.02
CA GLY A 293 11.23 -21.12 12.42
C GLY A 293 11.88 -21.96 13.54
N ASP A 294 12.99 -21.47 14.07
CA ASP A 294 13.66 -22.09 15.21
C ASP A 294 12.77 -22.08 16.45
N GLU A 295 12.87 -23.17 17.22
CA GLU A 295 12.15 -23.29 18.49
C GLU A 295 12.73 -22.32 19.52
N ALA A 296 11.86 -21.57 20.18
CA ALA A 296 12.21 -20.63 21.24
C ALA A 296 11.17 -20.70 22.38
N PRO A 297 11.52 -20.34 23.61
CA PRO A 297 10.55 -20.30 24.69
C PRO A 297 9.52 -19.19 24.47
N CYS A 298 8.24 -19.51 24.64
CA CYS A 298 7.17 -18.51 24.60
C CYS A 298 7.44 -17.39 25.61
N LEU A 299 7.24 -16.16 25.20
CA LEU A 299 7.49 -14.95 25.99
C LEU A 299 6.85 -14.96 27.39
N LEU A 300 5.65 -15.51 27.53
CA LEU A 300 4.90 -15.56 28.80
C LEU A 300 5.02 -16.88 29.54
N THR A 301 4.93 -18.00 28.83
CA THR A 301 4.77 -19.32 29.46
C THR A 301 6.09 -20.08 29.57
N GLY A 302 7.11 -19.64 28.84
CA GLY A 302 8.36 -20.39 28.70
C GLY A 302 8.24 -21.69 27.89
N THR A 303 7.05 -22.04 27.42
CA THR A 303 6.79 -23.25 26.63
C THR A 303 7.54 -23.16 25.30
N PRO A 304 8.30 -24.18 24.90
CA PRO A 304 8.93 -24.19 23.58
C PRO A 304 7.90 -24.06 22.45
N THR A 305 8.16 -23.15 21.51
CA THR A 305 7.27 -22.90 20.37
C THR A 305 8.05 -22.47 19.15
N ARG A 306 7.56 -22.82 17.97
CA ARG A 306 8.04 -22.28 16.69
C ARG A 306 7.18 -21.12 16.21
N ALA A 307 5.96 -21.01 16.73
CA ALA A 307 5.04 -19.96 16.36
C ALA A 307 5.54 -18.58 16.82
N ARG A 308 5.32 -17.59 15.97
CA ARG A 308 5.63 -16.18 16.22
C ARG A 308 4.36 -15.36 16.13
N ALA A 309 4.22 -14.39 17.04
CA ALA A 309 3.15 -13.41 17.03
C ALA A 309 3.72 -12.01 16.75
N LEU A 310 3.07 -11.31 15.86
CA LEU A 310 3.39 -9.93 15.52
C LEU A 310 2.48 -8.99 16.30
N TRP A 311 3.05 -8.19 17.17
CA TRP A 311 2.36 -7.22 18.01
C TRP A 311 2.49 -5.81 17.46
N GLY A 312 1.42 -5.02 17.56
CA GLY A 312 1.43 -3.63 17.13
C GLY A 312 0.28 -2.82 17.72
N ARG A 313 0.48 -1.50 17.78
CA ARG A 313 -0.63 -0.56 17.97
C ARG A 313 -1.36 -0.39 16.65
N SER A 314 -2.67 -0.23 16.68
CA SER A 314 -3.51 -0.04 15.48
C SER A 314 -4.39 1.20 15.60
N TYR A 315 -4.95 1.60 14.47
CA TYR A 315 -6.01 2.59 14.41
C TYR A 315 -7.36 1.98 14.76
#